data_d1f9cee05ef5bb55d784dfddce17656f
#
_entry.id   d1f9cee05ef5bb55d784dfddce17656f
#
_cell.length_a   1.000
_cell.length_b   1.000
_cell.length_c   1.000
_cell.angle_alpha   90.00
_cell.angle_beta   90.00
_cell.angle_gamma   90.00
#
_symmetry.space_group_name_H-M   'P 1'
#
loop_
_entity.id
_entity.type
_entity.pdbx_description
1 polymer ?
#
loop_
_entity_poly.entity_id
_entity_poly.type
_entity_poly.pdbx_seq_one_letter_code
_entity_poly.pdbx_strand_id
1 'polypeptide(L)'
;MSLKRGVAVIGLFLAAAWLVSCGMNSEEKRLAAAINQALQTRDLGYWQVDDLDIQDQRQASTGPEEITTYKVEAVLALDKPLREVRYVDDIGKRVVTRTALAEGEERELTASVQIIRGNDQENVVTTLDEQALPRGMVAEHFEQRFEGWQVIAEDSDEFADLEEELQGKLDDSLSAMAEADHTLRQIQVQLMAARAELAVLEENAEAVGGLGEPMEKASQEVEALIERVEEQEASRDSLGEQVERRKKALASLRGE
;
A
#
# COMPACT_ATOMS: atom_id res chain seq x y z
N MET A 1 -49.62 -7.04 27.19
CA MET A 1 -48.37 -7.38 26.47
C MET A 1 -47.26 -6.44 26.93
N SER A 2 -46.37 -6.94 27.78
CA SER A 2 -45.40 -6.15 28.54
C SER A 2 -44.03 -6.26 27.83
N LEU A 3 -43.51 -5.15 27.33
CA LEU A 3 -42.16 -5.05 26.74
C LEU A 3 -41.15 -4.85 27.88
N LYS A 4 -40.40 -5.89 28.20
CA LYS A 4 -39.24 -5.80 29.09
C LYS A 4 -38.08 -5.16 28.35
N ARG A 5 -37.72 -3.93 28.75
CA ARG A 5 -36.48 -3.26 28.37
C ARG A 5 -35.29 -3.92 29.09
N GLY A 6 -34.46 -4.62 28.34
CA GLY A 6 -33.17 -5.12 28.83
C GLY A 6 -32.16 -3.99 28.86
N VAL A 7 -31.71 -3.61 30.04
CA VAL A 7 -30.60 -2.73 30.27
C VAL A 7 -29.33 -3.59 30.15
N ALA A 8 -28.56 -3.40 29.08
CA ALA A 8 -27.24 -3.98 28.95
C ALA A 8 -26.26 -3.17 29.80
N VAL A 9 -25.82 -3.75 30.90
CA VAL A 9 -24.72 -3.25 31.72
C VAL A 9 -23.45 -3.60 30.97
N ILE A 10 -22.81 -2.60 30.35
CA ILE A 10 -21.46 -2.71 29.77
C ILE A 10 -20.49 -2.77 30.96
N GLY A 11 -20.01 -3.96 31.25
CA GLY A 11 -18.97 -4.19 32.21
C GLY A 11 -17.64 -3.62 31.67
N LEU A 12 -17.11 -2.64 32.37
CA LEU A 12 -15.81 -2.04 32.14
C LEU A 12 -14.74 -3.10 32.47
N PHE A 13 -14.16 -3.76 31.45
CA PHE A 13 -12.92 -4.51 31.61
C PHE A 13 -11.76 -3.51 31.57
N LEU A 14 -11.32 -3.10 32.75
CA LEU A 14 -10.02 -2.47 32.97
C LEU A 14 -8.93 -3.54 32.76
N ALA A 15 -8.45 -3.70 31.54
CA ALA A 15 -7.17 -4.32 31.28
C ALA A 15 -6.10 -3.26 31.62
N ALA A 16 -5.65 -3.27 32.87
CA ALA A 16 -4.51 -2.46 33.29
C ALA A 16 -3.25 -3.05 32.66
N ALA A 17 -2.80 -2.47 31.53
CA ALA A 17 -1.44 -2.64 31.06
C ALA A 17 -0.51 -1.97 32.08
N TRP A 18 0.16 -2.78 32.88
CA TRP A 18 1.19 -2.37 33.83
C TRP A 18 2.47 -2.06 33.03
N LEU A 19 2.58 -0.89 32.47
CA LEU A 19 3.87 -0.34 32.08
C LEU A 19 4.49 0.29 33.35
N VAL A 20 5.64 -0.20 33.71
CA VAL A 20 6.44 0.27 34.84
C VAL A 20 7.09 1.59 34.40
N SER A 21 6.36 2.68 34.51
CA SER A 21 6.91 4.03 34.50
C SER A 21 7.65 4.24 35.82
N CYS A 22 8.93 3.95 35.84
CA CYS A 22 9.82 4.14 36.99
C CYS A 22 10.21 5.61 37.13
N GLY A 23 9.28 6.48 37.57
CA GLY A 23 9.58 7.88 37.81
C GLY A 23 8.38 8.74 38.11
N MET A 24 7.27 8.52 37.44
CA MET A 24 6.06 9.35 37.58
C MET A 24 5.40 9.23 38.93
N ASN A 25 5.02 10.38 39.50
CA ASN A 25 4.21 10.43 40.71
C ASN A 25 2.74 10.05 40.45
N SER A 26 1.88 10.01 41.48
CA SER A 26 0.48 9.59 41.35
C SER A 26 -0.38 10.51 40.47
N GLU A 27 -0.04 11.80 40.46
CA GLU A 27 -0.74 12.81 39.64
C GLU A 27 -0.35 12.70 38.15
N GLU A 28 0.95 12.58 37.86
CA GLU A 28 1.48 12.34 36.53
C GLU A 28 0.91 11.07 35.92
N LYS A 29 0.84 9.96 36.67
CA LYS A 29 0.21 8.70 36.21
C LYS A 29 -1.24 8.86 35.85
N ARG A 30 -1.97 9.69 36.59
CA ARG A 30 -3.38 9.98 36.29
C ARG A 30 -3.53 10.80 35.01
N LEU A 31 -2.68 11.80 34.82
CA LEU A 31 -2.68 12.63 33.60
C LEU A 31 -2.24 11.80 32.40
N ALA A 32 -1.23 10.95 32.52
CA ALA A 32 -0.80 10.02 31.49
C ALA A 32 -1.92 9.06 31.08
N ALA A 33 -2.67 8.51 32.04
CA ALA A 33 -3.84 7.66 31.74
C ALA A 33 -4.92 8.40 30.95
N ALA A 34 -5.19 9.69 31.28
CA ALA A 34 -6.16 10.52 30.57
C ALA A 34 -5.69 10.82 29.12
N ILE A 35 -4.39 11.06 28.92
CA ILE A 35 -3.80 11.27 27.60
C ILE A 35 -3.89 9.98 26.78
N ASN A 36 -3.49 8.82 27.33
CA ASN A 36 -3.57 7.53 26.66
C ASN A 36 -5.03 7.19 26.24
N GLN A 37 -6.01 7.47 27.10
CA GLN A 37 -7.42 7.31 26.76
C GLN A 37 -7.84 8.24 25.61
N ALA A 38 -7.37 9.49 25.60
CA ALA A 38 -7.65 10.44 24.53
C ALA A 38 -6.99 10.01 23.21
N LEU A 39 -5.78 9.46 23.23
CA LEU A 39 -5.11 8.89 22.06
C LEU A 39 -5.89 7.69 21.49
N GLN A 40 -6.37 6.78 22.36
CA GLN A 40 -7.19 5.64 21.93
C GLN A 40 -8.47 6.07 21.23
N THR A 41 -9.17 7.09 21.74
CA THR A 41 -10.40 7.59 21.13
C THR A 41 -10.22 8.29 19.78
N ARG A 42 -8.96 8.58 19.41
CA ARG A 42 -8.59 9.26 18.16
C ARG A 42 -7.83 8.37 17.18
N ASP A 43 -7.90 7.04 17.37
CA ASP A 43 -7.17 6.04 16.58
C ASP A 43 -5.64 6.24 16.59
N LEU A 44 -5.13 6.77 17.70
CA LEU A 44 -3.70 6.97 17.97
C LEU A 44 -3.22 6.12 19.15
N GLY A 45 -3.96 5.07 19.53
CA GLY A 45 -3.71 4.24 20.70
C GLY A 45 -2.43 3.40 20.65
N TYR A 46 -1.70 3.42 19.53
CA TYR A 46 -0.37 2.85 19.39
C TYR A 46 0.74 3.77 19.96
N TRP A 47 0.43 5.05 20.25
CA TRP A 47 1.25 5.93 21.02
C TRP A 47 0.90 5.80 22.50
N GLN A 48 1.90 5.65 23.36
CA GLN A 48 1.75 5.55 24.82
C GLN A 48 2.61 6.60 25.49
N VAL A 49 2.11 7.19 26.57
CA VAL A 49 2.90 8.12 27.37
C VAL A 49 3.99 7.33 28.13
N ASP A 50 5.24 7.63 27.82
CA ASP A 50 6.43 7.08 28.50
C ASP A 50 6.88 7.99 29.64
N ASP A 51 6.92 9.30 29.41
CA ASP A 51 7.25 10.32 30.41
C ASP A 51 6.32 11.52 30.33
N LEU A 52 6.15 12.28 31.44
CA LEU A 52 5.25 13.42 31.50
C LEU A 52 5.76 14.45 32.48
N ASP A 53 5.80 15.73 32.05
CA ASP A 53 6.13 16.88 32.87
C ASP A 53 4.98 17.88 32.92
N ILE A 54 4.63 18.33 34.15
CA ILE A 54 3.58 19.32 34.38
C ILE A 54 4.16 20.73 34.31
N GLN A 55 3.87 21.42 33.19
CA GLN A 55 4.37 22.78 32.92
C GLN A 55 3.59 23.87 33.66
N ASP A 56 2.28 23.71 33.82
CA ASP A 56 1.40 24.69 34.47
C ASP A 56 0.17 24.01 35.07
N GLN A 57 -0.28 24.51 36.23
CA GLN A 57 -1.49 24.08 36.89
C GLN A 57 -2.33 25.28 37.30
N ARG A 58 -3.58 25.32 36.91
CA ARG A 58 -4.54 26.38 37.24
C ARG A 58 -5.80 25.79 37.84
N GLN A 59 -6.27 26.41 38.91
CA GLN A 59 -7.52 26.07 39.55
C GLN A 59 -8.54 27.22 39.39
N ALA A 60 -9.75 26.87 39.05
CA ALA A 60 -10.89 27.78 38.96
C ALA A 60 -12.12 27.10 39.57
N SER A 61 -12.99 27.89 40.19
CA SER A 61 -14.27 27.41 40.70
C SER A 61 -15.41 28.13 40.00
N THR A 62 -16.36 27.36 39.46
CA THR A 62 -17.55 27.89 38.79
C THR A 62 -18.78 27.28 39.45
N GLY A 63 -19.33 28.03 40.46
CA GLY A 63 -20.44 27.53 41.25
C GLY A 63 -20.06 26.30 42.11
N PRO A 64 -20.74 25.17 41.99
CA PRO A 64 -20.46 23.96 42.72
C PRO A 64 -19.32 23.13 42.11
N GLU A 65 -18.77 23.52 40.97
CA GLU A 65 -17.73 22.81 40.27
C GLU A 65 -16.34 23.39 40.51
N GLU A 66 -15.39 22.51 40.78
CA GLU A 66 -13.96 22.84 40.86
C GLU A 66 -13.27 22.31 39.61
N ILE A 67 -12.61 23.19 38.87
CA ILE A 67 -11.92 22.88 37.62
C ILE A 67 -10.42 23.05 37.83
N THR A 68 -9.67 21.97 37.68
CA THR A 68 -8.20 22.00 37.65
C THR A 68 -7.74 21.76 36.21
N THR A 69 -7.00 22.69 35.64
CA THR A 69 -6.44 22.58 34.30
C THR A 69 -4.93 22.41 34.40
N TYR A 70 -4.42 21.37 33.79
CA TYR A 70 -2.99 21.08 33.66
C TYR A 70 -2.56 21.34 32.24
N LYS A 71 -1.41 22.01 32.06
CA LYS A 71 -0.63 21.99 30.83
C LYS A 71 0.52 21.04 31.01
N VAL A 72 0.64 20.09 30.12
CA VAL A 72 1.67 19.04 30.23
C VAL A 72 2.44 18.90 28.93
N GLU A 73 3.71 18.59 29.07
CA GLU A 73 4.55 18.06 28.00
C GLU A 73 4.75 16.58 28.26
N ALA A 74 4.42 15.73 27.28
CA ALA A 74 4.54 14.30 27.40
C ALA A 74 5.49 13.78 26.31
N VAL A 75 6.34 12.84 26.70
CA VAL A 75 7.09 12.02 25.76
C VAL A 75 6.26 10.77 25.49
N LEU A 76 5.93 10.57 24.24
CA LEU A 76 5.19 9.40 23.77
C LEU A 76 6.16 8.43 23.11
N ALA A 77 6.03 7.15 23.42
CA ALA A 77 6.73 6.07 22.72
C ALA A 77 5.73 5.23 21.90
N LEU A 78 6.18 4.71 20.76
CA LEU A 78 5.41 3.75 19.98
C LEU A 78 5.43 2.37 20.65
N ASP A 79 4.25 1.85 20.98
CA ASP A 79 4.07 0.49 21.51
C ASP A 79 4.25 -0.59 20.44
N LYS A 80 4.01 -0.24 19.16
CA LYS A 80 4.12 -1.11 18.00
C LYS A 80 4.62 -0.34 16.79
N PRO A 81 5.40 -0.97 15.89
CA PRO A 81 5.86 -0.28 14.70
C PRO A 81 4.69 0.16 13.81
N LEU A 82 4.77 1.38 13.29
CA LEU A 82 3.86 1.86 12.26
C LEU A 82 4.36 1.41 10.89
N ARG A 83 3.43 0.93 10.09
CA ARG A 83 3.68 0.47 8.73
C ARG A 83 2.94 1.32 7.71
N GLU A 84 3.49 1.42 6.52
CA GLU A 84 2.85 2.02 5.35
C GLU A 84 2.84 1.07 4.16
N VAL A 85 1.90 1.27 3.24
CA VAL A 85 1.82 0.51 2.00
C VAL A 85 2.95 0.94 1.08
N ARG A 86 3.74 -0.02 0.60
CA ARG A 86 4.77 0.18 -0.40
C ARG A 86 4.31 -0.23 -1.79
N TYR A 87 3.68 -1.41 -1.88
CA TYR A 87 3.25 -1.99 -3.15
C TYR A 87 1.92 -2.71 -2.99
N VAL A 88 1.09 -2.67 -4.03
CA VAL A 88 -0.21 -3.35 -4.09
C VAL A 88 -0.29 -4.14 -5.39
N ASP A 89 -0.54 -5.45 -5.28
CA ASP A 89 -0.85 -6.35 -6.38
C ASP A 89 -2.33 -6.76 -6.28
N ASP A 90 -3.20 -6.02 -6.97
CA ASP A 90 -4.64 -6.27 -6.96
C ASP A 90 -5.02 -7.63 -7.56
N ILE A 91 -4.21 -8.13 -8.51
CA ILE A 91 -4.47 -9.41 -9.19
C ILE A 91 -4.08 -10.56 -8.30
N GLY A 92 -2.87 -10.52 -7.71
CA GLY A 92 -2.38 -11.52 -6.79
C GLY A 92 -2.94 -11.39 -5.38
N LYS A 93 -3.72 -10.33 -5.11
CA LYS A 93 -4.22 -9.98 -3.77
C LYS A 93 -3.10 -9.96 -2.73
N ARG A 94 -2.05 -9.22 -3.05
CA ARG A 94 -0.87 -9.06 -2.18
C ARG A 94 -0.64 -7.58 -1.91
N VAL A 95 -0.29 -7.26 -0.67
CA VAL A 95 0.13 -5.92 -0.25
C VAL A 95 1.47 -6.01 0.46
N VAL A 96 2.43 -5.23 0.00
CA VAL A 96 3.72 -5.10 0.65
C VAL A 96 3.73 -3.88 1.54
N THR A 97 4.18 -4.05 2.77
CA THR A 97 4.28 -3.00 3.76
C THR A 97 5.72 -2.81 4.19
N ARG A 98 6.09 -1.56 4.45
CA ARG A 98 7.37 -1.24 5.10
C ARG A 98 7.15 -0.59 6.46
N THR A 99 8.13 -0.70 7.33
CA THR A 99 8.14 0.01 8.61
C THR A 99 8.44 1.48 8.34
N ALA A 100 7.46 2.35 8.65
CA ALA A 100 7.61 3.79 8.57
C ALA A 100 8.22 4.37 9.83
N LEU A 101 7.84 3.84 11.00
CA LEU A 101 8.39 4.18 12.31
C LEU A 101 8.59 2.91 13.12
N ALA A 102 9.74 2.79 13.79
CA ALA A 102 10.07 1.64 14.61
C ALA A 102 9.31 1.66 15.96
N GLU A 103 9.11 0.49 16.56
CA GLU A 103 8.71 0.37 17.95
C GLU A 103 9.70 1.09 18.86
N GLY A 104 9.20 1.78 19.90
CA GLY A 104 10.02 2.57 20.83
C GLY A 104 10.43 3.94 20.28
N GLU A 105 10.02 4.33 19.07
CA GLU A 105 10.29 5.69 18.58
C GLU A 105 9.52 6.72 19.37
N GLU A 106 10.21 7.78 19.81
CA GLU A 106 9.68 8.79 20.72
C GLU A 106 9.23 10.06 19.99
N ARG A 107 8.19 10.71 20.50
CA ARG A 107 7.70 12.03 20.06
C ARG A 107 7.22 12.85 21.25
N GLU A 108 7.49 14.16 21.21
CA GLU A 108 6.96 15.10 22.17
C GLU A 108 5.51 15.49 21.82
N LEU A 109 4.67 15.56 22.83
CA LEU A 109 3.28 15.98 22.74
C LEU A 109 2.95 17.02 23.80
N THR A 110 2.39 18.17 23.39
CA THR A 110 1.77 19.11 24.32
C THR A 110 0.30 18.78 24.49
N ALA A 111 -0.17 18.68 25.73
CA ALA A 111 -1.54 18.41 26.06
C ALA A 111 -2.09 19.36 27.13
N SER A 112 -3.42 19.53 27.14
CA SER A 112 -4.15 20.17 28.24
C SER A 112 -5.16 19.18 28.80
N VAL A 113 -5.08 18.92 30.09
CA VAL A 113 -5.99 18.03 30.81
C VAL A 113 -6.78 18.84 31.83
N GLN A 114 -8.10 18.83 31.71
CA GLN A 114 -9.01 19.49 32.64
C GLN A 114 -9.71 18.43 33.48
N ILE A 115 -9.64 18.56 34.78
CA ILE A 115 -10.32 17.71 35.76
C ILE A 115 -11.42 18.55 36.38
N ILE A 116 -12.67 18.18 36.14
CA ILE A 116 -13.86 18.87 36.61
C ILE A 116 -14.49 18.02 37.72
N ARG A 117 -14.53 18.54 38.93
CA ARG A 117 -15.15 17.89 40.09
C ARG A 117 -16.41 18.65 40.49
N GLY A 118 -17.53 17.95 40.57
CA GLY A 118 -18.79 18.49 41.03
C GLY A 118 -19.86 17.41 41.31
N ASN A 119 -20.69 17.63 42.32
CA ASN A 119 -21.82 16.72 42.64
C ASN A 119 -21.45 15.24 42.73
N ASP A 120 -20.38 14.90 43.41
CA ASP A 120 -19.81 13.54 43.58
C ASP A 120 -19.37 12.85 42.26
N GLN A 121 -19.24 13.62 41.20
CA GLN A 121 -18.73 13.17 39.89
C GLN A 121 -17.44 13.88 39.52
N GLU A 122 -16.58 13.15 38.85
CA GLU A 122 -15.37 13.67 38.27
C GLU A 122 -15.40 13.43 36.75
N ASN A 123 -15.14 14.48 36.00
CA ASN A 123 -15.05 14.45 34.55
C ASN A 123 -13.67 14.87 34.11
N VAL A 124 -13.08 14.19 33.13
CA VAL A 124 -11.75 14.52 32.59
C VAL A 124 -11.89 14.84 31.10
N VAL A 125 -11.41 16.03 30.73
CA VAL A 125 -11.42 16.50 29.34
C VAL A 125 -9.96 16.71 28.91
N THR A 126 -9.54 15.99 27.87
CA THR A 126 -8.16 16.05 27.36
C THR A 126 -8.15 16.65 25.95
N THR A 127 -7.33 17.68 25.76
CA THR A 127 -7.04 18.29 24.47
C THR A 127 -5.60 18.02 24.11
N LEU A 128 -5.35 17.42 22.94
CA LEU A 128 -4.02 17.05 22.45
C LEU A 128 -3.65 17.93 21.26
N ASP A 129 -2.39 18.36 21.17
CA ASP A 129 -1.80 18.89 19.95
C ASP A 129 -1.28 17.72 19.09
N GLU A 130 -2.21 17.02 18.45
CA GLU A 130 -1.94 15.80 17.70
C GLU A 130 -1.32 16.03 16.30
N GLN A 131 -1.14 17.28 15.87
CA GLN A 131 -0.55 17.60 14.55
C GLN A 131 0.91 17.12 14.44
N ALA A 132 1.59 17.00 15.58
CA ALA A 132 2.97 16.51 15.65
C ALA A 132 3.09 14.98 15.56
N LEU A 133 1.97 14.24 15.71
CA LEU A 133 2.00 12.78 15.74
C LEU A 133 1.81 12.16 14.35
N PRO A 134 2.80 11.40 13.85
CA PRO A 134 2.64 10.63 12.64
C PRO A 134 1.48 9.64 12.76
N ARG A 135 0.67 9.59 11.69
CA ARG A 135 -0.40 8.59 11.55
C ARG A 135 0.10 7.45 10.68
N GLY A 136 -0.26 6.25 11.05
CA GLY A 136 0.09 5.04 10.32
C GLY A 136 -0.84 3.90 10.70
N MET A 137 -0.56 2.72 10.21
CA MET A 137 -1.28 1.52 10.58
C MET A 137 -0.34 0.52 11.24
N VAL A 138 -0.76 -0.08 12.34
CA VAL A 138 -0.12 -1.25 12.92
C VAL A 138 -0.47 -2.50 12.11
N ALA A 139 0.30 -3.58 12.27
CA ALA A 139 0.14 -4.81 11.49
C ALA A 139 -1.30 -5.34 11.49
N GLU A 140 -1.94 -5.36 12.64
CA GLU A 140 -3.32 -5.87 12.81
C GLU A 140 -4.36 -5.06 12.01
N HIS A 141 -4.16 -3.76 11.83
CA HIS A 141 -5.04 -2.92 11.01
C HIS A 141 -4.86 -3.19 9.51
N PHE A 142 -3.64 -3.59 9.07
CA PHE A 142 -3.44 -4.04 7.71
C PHE A 142 -4.19 -5.33 7.41
N GLU A 143 -4.11 -6.31 8.31
CA GLU A 143 -4.83 -7.59 8.17
C GLU A 143 -6.35 -7.38 8.06
N GLN A 144 -6.91 -6.46 8.85
CA GLN A 144 -8.33 -6.12 8.77
C GLN A 144 -8.69 -5.38 7.47
N ARG A 145 -7.87 -4.42 7.06
CA ARG A 145 -8.12 -3.62 5.85
C ARG A 145 -7.99 -4.43 4.57
N PHE A 146 -7.07 -5.40 4.57
CA PHE A 146 -6.76 -6.27 3.44
C PHE A 146 -7.21 -7.71 3.72
N GLU A 147 -8.43 -7.87 4.28
CA GLU A 147 -8.99 -9.19 4.55
C GLU A 147 -9.02 -10.06 3.28
N GLY A 148 -8.44 -11.25 3.37
CA GLY A 148 -8.30 -12.18 2.25
C GLY A 148 -7.16 -11.86 1.28
N TRP A 149 -6.30 -10.89 1.62
CA TRP A 149 -5.05 -10.59 0.92
C TRP A 149 -3.85 -11.15 1.69
N GLN A 150 -2.76 -11.42 0.99
CA GLN A 150 -1.48 -11.70 1.61
C GLN A 150 -0.79 -10.37 1.96
N VAL A 151 -0.56 -10.13 3.25
CA VAL A 151 0.21 -8.98 3.74
C VAL A 151 1.66 -9.42 3.91
N ILE A 152 2.56 -8.81 3.17
CA ILE A 152 3.99 -9.15 3.09
C ILE A 152 4.78 -8.00 3.71
N ALA A 153 5.65 -8.30 4.65
CA ALA A 153 6.60 -7.31 5.18
C ALA A 153 7.82 -7.20 4.26
N GLU A 154 8.32 -5.98 4.03
CA GLU A 154 9.50 -5.73 3.17
C GLU A 154 10.77 -6.46 3.62
N ASP A 155 10.88 -6.75 4.92
CA ASP A 155 12.01 -7.42 5.56
C ASP A 155 11.80 -8.94 5.72
N SER A 156 10.80 -9.53 5.05
CA SER A 156 10.47 -10.95 5.13
C SER A 156 11.01 -11.77 3.95
N ASP A 157 11.12 -13.07 4.13
CA ASP A 157 11.50 -14.01 3.06
C ASP A 157 10.45 -14.00 1.94
N GLU A 158 9.16 -13.83 2.28
CA GLU A 158 8.06 -13.73 1.31
C GLU A 158 8.19 -12.54 0.37
N PHE A 159 8.83 -11.45 0.83
CA PHE A 159 9.15 -10.30 -0.04
C PHE A 159 10.21 -10.68 -1.08
N ALA A 160 11.26 -11.40 -0.67
CA ALA A 160 12.29 -11.86 -1.59
C ALA A 160 11.70 -12.84 -2.63
N ASP A 161 10.83 -13.76 -2.21
CA ASP A 161 10.13 -14.68 -3.10
C ASP A 161 9.25 -13.92 -4.11
N LEU A 162 8.54 -12.88 -3.67
CA LEU A 162 7.73 -12.03 -4.53
C LEU A 162 8.58 -11.27 -5.56
N GLU A 163 9.72 -10.73 -5.13
CA GLU A 163 10.65 -10.05 -6.03
C GLU A 163 11.20 -11.00 -7.10
N GLU A 164 11.61 -12.22 -6.72
CA GLU A 164 12.07 -13.25 -7.65
C GLU A 164 10.95 -13.66 -8.62
N GLU A 165 9.72 -13.85 -8.14
CA GLU A 165 8.55 -14.16 -8.99
C GLU A 165 8.31 -13.06 -10.05
N LEU A 166 8.34 -11.78 -9.64
CA LEU A 166 8.13 -10.66 -10.57
C LEU A 166 9.28 -10.50 -11.56
N GLN A 167 10.52 -10.72 -11.10
CA GLN A 167 11.69 -10.72 -11.97
C GLN A 167 11.60 -11.85 -13.00
N GLY A 168 11.27 -13.07 -12.59
CA GLY A 168 11.07 -14.21 -13.49
C GLY A 168 10.02 -13.94 -14.56
N LYS A 169 8.86 -13.36 -14.16
CA LYS A 169 7.82 -12.96 -15.11
C LYS A 169 8.30 -11.90 -16.10
N LEU A 170 9.15 -10.98 -15.68
CA LEU A 170 9.76 -9.98 -16.58
C LEU A 170 10.69 -10.64 -17.58
N ASP A 171 11.56 -11.55 -17.12
CA ASP A 171 12.52 -12.26 -17.96
C ASP A 171 11.81 -13.15 -19.00
N ASP A 172 10.72 -13.84 -18.62
CA ASP A 172 9.86 -14.59 -19.52
C ASP A 172 9.25 -13.69 -20.62
N SER A 173 8.78 -12.48 -20.24
CA SER A 173 8.23 -11.52 -21.22
C SER A 173 9.28 -10.98 -22.16
N LEU A 174 10.50 -10.71 -21.68
CA LEU A 174 11.61 -10.26 -22.51
C LEU A 174 12.03 -11.35 -23.50
N SER A 175 12.05 -12.61 -23.05
CA SER A 175 12.36 -13.76 -23.91
C SER A 175 11.29 -13.93 -24.98
N ALA A 176 10.02 -13.87 -24.63
CA ALA A 176 8.90 -13.96 -25.59
C ALA A 176 8.93 -12.81 -26.62
N MET A 177 9.27 -11.58 -26.18
CA MET A 177 9.41 -10.44 -27.07
C MET A 177 10.58 -10.62 -28.05
N ALA A 178 11.74 -11.16 -27.59
CA ALA A 178 12.87 -11.45 -28.46
C ALA A 178 12.55 -12.53 -29.51
N GLU A 179 11.76 -13.53 -29.14
CA GLU A 179 11.30 -14.57 -30.06
C GLU A 179 10.30 -14.04 -31.11
N ALA A 180 9.39 -13.14 -30.67
CA ALA A 180 8.48 -12.44 -31.57
C ALA A 180 9.25 -11.53 -32.57
N ASP A 181 10.26 -10.80 -32.13
CA ASP A 181 11.16 -10.00 -32.98
C ASP A 181 11.93 -10.87 -34.00
N HIS A 182 12.36 -12.05 -33.60
CA HIS A 182 13.03 -12.99 -34.48
C HIS A 182 12.07 -13.52 -35.57
N THR A 183 10.89 -13.93 -35.18
CA THR A 183 9.83 -14.42 -36.08
C THR A 183 9.42 -13.33 -37.07
N LEU A 184 9.20 -12.11 -36.61
CA LEU A 184 8.86 -10.98 -37.45
C LEU A 184 9.91 -10.74 -38.55
N ARG A 185 11.20 -10.75 -38.16
CA ARG A 185 12.31 -10.60 -39.15
C ARG A 185 12.31 -11.73 -40.20
N GLN A 186 12.03 -12.98 -39.79
CA GLN A 186 11.94 -14.08 -40.74
C GLN A 186 10.79 -13.90 -41.72
N ILE A 187 9.61 -13.50 -41.27
CA ILE A 187 8.45 -13.26 -42.14
C ILE A 187 8.73 -12.08 -43.09
N GLN A 188 9.38 -11.00 -42.62
CA GLN A 188 9.75 -9.87 -43.45
C GLN A 188 10.75 -10.26 -44.56
N VAL A 189 11.69 -11.16 -44.27
CA VAL A 189 12.61 -11.69 -45.30
C VAL A 189 11.86 -12.53 -46.34
N GLN A 190 10.90 -13.38 -45.88
CA GLN A 190 10.03 -14.14 -46.79
C GLN A 190 9.18 -13.21 -47.67
N LEU A 191 8.60 -12.16 -47.09
CA LEU A 191 7.81 -11.18 -47.84
C LEU A 191 8.65 -10.44 -48.87
N MET A 192 9.89 -10.07 -48.56
CA MET A 192 10.78 -9.47 -49.55
C MET A 192 11.11 -10.41 -50.69
N ALA A 193 11.34 -11.71 -50.41
CA ALA A 193 11.59 -12.69 -51.46
C ALA A 193 10.34 -12.95 -52.34
N ALA A 194 9.15 -13.08 -51.72
CA ALA A 194 7.91 -13.25 -52.45
C ALA A 194 7.57 -12.03 -53.38
N ARG A 195 7.81 -10.82 -52.87
CA ARG A 195 7.64 -9.58 -53.66
C ARG A 195 8.61 -9.54 -54.85
N ALA A 196 9.86 -9.96 -54.66
CA ALA A 196 10.83 -10.03 -55.75
C ALA A 196 10.42 -11.06 -56.82
N GLU A 197 9.90 -12.22 -56.39
CA GLU A 197 9.37 -13.23 -57.33
C GLU A 197 8.15 -12.73 -58.11
N LEU A 198 7.22 -12.08 -57.41
CA LEU A 198 6.02 -11.48 -58.06
C LEU A 198 6.47 -10.44 -59.11
N ALA A 199 7.44 -9.57 -58.80
CA ALA A 199 7.94 -8.55 -59.72
C ALA A 199 8.54 -9.18 -61.00
N VAL A 200 9.28 -10.29 -60.86
CA VAL A 200 9.86 -11.03 -62.00
C VAL A 200 8.74 -11.68 -62.85
N LEU A 201 7.69 -12.19 -62.24
CA LEU A 201 6.54 -12.73 -62.94
C LEU A 201 5.76 -11.64 -63.66
N GLU A 202 5.56 -10.47 -63.08
CA GLU A 202 4.93 -9.30 -63.71
C GLU A 202 5.71 -8.85 -64.96
N GLU A 203 7.02 -8.73 -64.85
CA GLU A 203 7.88 -8.35 -65.99
C GLU A 203 7.80 -9.39 -67.15
N ASN A 204 7.80 -10.69 -66.80
CA ASN A 204 7.67 -11.77 -67.76
C ASN A 204 6.25 -11.83 -68.39
N ALA A 205 5.21 -11.53 -67.62
CA ALA A 205 3.81 -11.51 -68.12
C ALA A 205 3.62 -10.43 -69.19
N GLU A 206 4.23 -9.26 -69.03
CA GLU A 206 4.24 -8.22 -70.08
C GLU A 206 4.88 -8.69 -71.38
N ALA A 207 5.95 -9.51 -71.25
CA ALA A 207 6.69 -9.99 -72.43
C ALA A 207 5.98 -11.13 -73.17
N VAL A 208 5.18 -11.96 -72.52
CA VAL A 208 4.57 -13.23 -73.08
C VAL A 208 3.08 -13.15 -73.30
N GLY A 209 2.41 -12.07 -72.89
CA GLY A 209 0.97 -11.87 -73.08
C GLY A 209 0.07 -12.59 -72.06
N GLY A 210 0.58 -12.87 -70.87
CA GLY A 210 -0.18 -13.32 -69.68
C GLY A 210 0.31 -14.60 -69.03
N LEU A 211 0.59 -14.49 -67.72
CA LEU A 211 0.96 -15.60 -66.81
C LEU A 211 -0.16 -15.70 -65.73
N GLY A 212 -1.41 -16.04 -66.08
CA GLY A 212 -2.56 -15.93 -65.17
C GLY A 212 -2.40 -16.64 -63.85
N GLU A 213 -2.28 -17.98 -63.81
CA GLU A 213 -2.26 -18.77 -62.59
C GLU A 213 -1.00 -18.59 -61.72
N PRO A 214 0.26 -18.56 -62.28
CA PRO A 214 1.45 -18.33 -61.44
C PRO A 214 1.49 -16.96 -60.78
N MET A 215 1.04 -15.92 -61.47
CA MET A 215 1.01 -14.55 -60.93
C MET A 215 -0.06 -14.39 -59.84
N GLU A 216 -1.23 -15.03 -60.02
CA GLU A 216 -2.28 -15.05 -59.00
C GLU A 216 -1.82 -15.74 -57.71
N LYS A 217 -1.11 -16.88 -57.81
CA LYS A 217 -0.53 -17.57 -56.65
C LYS A 217 0.52 -16.71 -55.93
N ALA A 218 1.43 -16.09 -56.68
CA ALA A 218 2.47 -15.22 -56.06
C ALA A 218 1.84 -14.01 -55.40
N SER A 219 0.80 -13.40 -55.96
CA SER A 219 0.06 -12.32 -55.33
C SER A 219 -0.64 -12.74 -54.05
N GLN A 220 -1.29 -13.92 -54.02
CA GLN A 220 -1.92 -14.48 -52.82
C GLN A 220 -0.88 -14.79 -51.74
N GLU A 221 0.32 -15.28 -52.09
CA GLU A 221 1.42 -15.49 -51.16
C GLU A 221 1.92 -14.19 -50.53
N VAL A 222 2.08 -13.13 -51.32
CA VAL A 222 2.45 -11.80 -50.82
C VAL A 222 1.38 -11.26 -49.88
N GLU A 223 0.09 -11.36 -50.22
CA GLU A 223 -1.00 -10.93 -49.34
C GLU A 223 -1.01 -11.69 -48.01
N ALA A 224 -0.87 -13.01 -48.04
CA ALA A 224 -0.80 -13.85 -46.84
C ALA A 224 0.39 -13.49 -45.96
N LEU A 225 1.56 -13.17 -46.55
CA LEU A 225 2.73 -12.75 -45.79
C LEU A 225 2.55 -11.35 -45.21
N ILE A 226 1.87 -10.42 -45.87
CA ILE A 226 1.53 -9.11 -45.32
C ILE A 226 0.63 -9.27 -44.10
N GLU A 227 -0.44 -10.04 -44.18
CA GLU A 227 -1.32 -10.32 -43.05
C GLU A 227 -0.56 -10.91 -41.85
N ARG A 228 0.35 -11.87 -42.10
CA ARG A 228 1.21 -12.44 -41.05
C ARG A 228 2.17 -11.43 -40.45
N VAL A 229 2.69 -10.47 -41.19
CA VAL A 229 3.51 -9.38 -40.67
C VAL A 229 2.69 -8.52 -39.72
N GLU A 230 1.48 -8.10 -40.14
CA GLU A 230 0.59 -7.28 -39.31
C GLU A 230 0.18 -7.99 -37.99
N GLU A 231 -0.17 -9.27 -38.08
CA GLU A 231 -0.49 -10.08 -36.89
C GLU A 231 0.71 -10.16 -35.93
N GLN A 232 1.91 -10.40 -36.46
CA GLN A 232 3.11 -10.54 -35.65
C GLN A 232 3.56 -9.20 -35.04
N GLU A 233 3.38 -8.08 -35.76
CA GLU A 233 3.62 -6.73 -35.23
C GLU A 233 2.66 -6.42 -34.06
N ALA A 234 1.37 -6.72 -34.21
CA ALA A 234 0.40 -6.56 -33.14
C ALA A 234 0.71 -7.42 -31.91
N SER A 235 1.16 -8.67 -32.13
CA SER A 235 1.60 -9.56 -31.04
C SER A 235 2.83 -9.01 -30.32
N ARG A 236 3.83 -8.55 -31.05
CA ARG A 236 5.04 -7.92 -30.51
C ARG A 236 4.72 -6.67 -29.67
N ASP A 237 3.84 -5.81 -30.16
CA ASP A 237 3.44 -4.59 -29.45
C ASP A 237 2.72 -4.92 -28.14
N SER A 238 1.83 -5.92 -28.16
CA SER A 238 1.20 -6.43 -26.92
C SER A 238 2.21 -6.96 -25.91
N LEU A 239 3.23 -7.70 -26.35
CA LEU A 239 4.34 -8.16 -25.49
C LEU A 239 5.15 -6.99 -24.95
N GLY A 240 5.41 -5.95 -25.75
CA GLY A 240 6.08 -4.73 -25.34
C GLY A 240 5.34 -4.02 -24.19
N GLU A 241 4.03 -3.90 -24.29
CA GLU A 241 3.20 -3.37 -23.20
C GLU A 241 3.26 -4.22 -21.94
N GLN A 242 3.31 -5.56 -22.07
CA GLN A 242 3.46 -6.44 -20.92
C GLN A 242 4.80 -6.26 -20.22
N VAL A 243 5.89 -6.15 -20.99
CA VAL A 243 7.23 -5.87 -20.47
C VAL A 243 7.23 -4.56 -19.68
N GLU A 244 6.66 -3.48 -20.23
CA GLU A 244 6.61 -2.19 -19.54
C GLU A 244 5.77 -2.23 -18.26
N ARG A 245 4.63 -2.93 -18.26
CA ARG A 245 3.82 -3.14 -17.04
C ARG A 245 4.60 -3.89 -15.96
N ARG A 246 5.33 -4.95 -16.33
CA ARG A 246 6.12 -5.76 -15.39
C ARG A 246 7.33 -5.01 -14.84
N LYS A 247 8.02 -4.20 -15.68
CA LYS A 247 9.09 -3.31 -15.22
C LYS A 247 8.58 -2.30 -14.19
N LYS A 248 7.42 -1.67 -14.44
CA LYS A 248 6.81 -0.73 -13.50
C LYS A 248 6.42 -1.40 -12.19
N ALA A 249 5.88 -2.61 -12.24
CA ALA A 249 5.52 -3.36 -11.04
C ALA A 249 6.76 -3.66 -10.19
N LEU A 250 7.84 -4.12 -10.82
CA LEU A 250 9.10 -4.43 -10.13
C LEU A 250 9.78 -3.17 -9.57
N ALA A 251 9.82 -2.06 -10.33
CA ALA A 251 10.33 -0.77 -9.87
C ALA A 251 9.51 -0.26 -8.66
N SER A 252 8.19 -0.32 -8.74
CA SER A 252 7.30 0.05 -7.61
C SER A 252 7.54 -0.84 -6.39
N LEU A 253 7.75 -2.15 -6.57
CA LEU A 253 8.09 -3.06 -5.48
C LEU A 253 9.42 -2.68 -4.83
N ARG A 254 10.44 -2.30 -5.62
CA ARG A 254 11.77 -1.87 -5.14
C ARG A 254 11.78 -0.45 -4.57
N GLY A 255 10.74 0.35 -4.84
CA GLY A 255 10.66 1.75 -4.42
C GLY A 255 11.53 2.70 -5.26
N GLU A 256 11.72 2.35 -6.54
CA GLU A 256 12.46 3.13 -7.55
C GLU A 256 11.55 4.11 -8.30
#